data_d60bca81e1e1d216b7f4c7e6a4c8cd9e
#
_entry.id   d60bca81e1e1d216b7f4c7e6a4c8cd9e
#
_cell.length_a   1.000
_cell.length_b   1.000
_cell.length_c   1.000
_cell.angle_alpha   90.00
_cell.angle_beta   90.00
_cell.angle_gamma   90.00
#
_symmetry.space_group_name_H-M   'P 1'
#
loop_
_entity.id
_entity.type
_entity.pdbx_description
1 polymer ?
#
loop_
_entity_poly.entity_id
_entity_poly.type
_entity_poly.pdbx_seq_one_letter_code
_entity_poly.pdbx_strand_id
1 'polypeptide(L)'
;MGKLNVVLDWFANTNHTGFLLAEKRGYFAEAGLEVHIDGEVHGVMDLHGADFVLGPQISMLDCMSRGVELTGVAVLTQRSDSGIVSLKESGITSPRHLEGKRLTHWAPRWFHGVIGEAVRLDGGDYGKVELVPMDVGDIVATLGTVADATWVYANWENEELIAAGKEINFINLADVDPLFDFCA
;
A
#
# COMPACT_ATOMS: atom_id res chain seq x y z
N MET A 1 -12.76 31.99 -2.96
CA MET A 1 -12.57 30.53 -3.17
C MET A 1 -11.40 30.10 -2.30
N GLY A 2 -11.60 29.08 -1.45
CA GLY A 2 -10.50 28.51 -0.70
C GLY A 2 -9.65 27.64 -1.64
N LYS A 3 -8.33 27.83 -1.59
CA LYS A 3 -7.39 27.00 -2.32
C LYS A 3 -6.93 25.89 -1.40
N LEU A 4 -7.02 24.64 -1.86
CA LEU A 4 -6.67 23.47 -1.09
C LEU A 4 -5.67 22.59 -1.86
N ASN A 5 -4.66 22.11 -1.16
CA ASN A 5 -3.68 21.17 -1.69
C ASN A 5 -3.94 19.77 -1.12
N VAL A 6 -4.17 18.80 -1.99
CA VAL A 6 -4.34 17.38 -1.66
C VAL A 6 -3.12 16.63 -2.19
N VAL A 7 -2.38 15.99 -1.31
CA VAL A 7 -1.20 15.18 -1.67
C VAL A 7 -1.60 13.70 -1.64
N LEU A 8 -1.32 13.00 -2.74
CA LEU A 8 -1.53 11.56 -2.82
C LEU A 8 -0.35 10.82 -2.18
N ASP A 9 -0.60 9.64 -1.65
CA ASP A 9 0.41 8.80 -1.01
C ASP A 9 1.31 8.07 -2.01
N TRP A 10 0.86 7.96 -3.26
CA TRP A 10 1.53 7.25 -4.34
C TRP A 10 1.15 7.83 -5.69
N PHE A 11 1.71 7.29 -6.77
CA PHE A 11 1.23 7.60 -8.12
C PHE A 11 -0.29 7.43 -8.21
N ALA A 12 -0.95 8.29 -8.99
CA ALA A 12 -2.39 8.24 -9.19
C ALA A 12 -2.81 6.83 -9.66
N ASN A 13 -3.67 6.19 -8.89
CA ASN A 13 -4.15 4.83 -9.10
C ASN A 13 -5.63 4.70 -8.74
N THR A 14 -6.13 3.47 -8.69
CA THR A 14 -7.54 3.17 -8.42
C THR A 14 -8.05 3.68 -7.08
N ASN A 15 -7.19 3.75 -6.04
CA ASN A 15 -7.58 4.29 -4.72
C ASN A 15 -7.94 5.78 -4.79
N HIS A 16 -7.37 6.51 -5.73
CA HIS A 16 -7.56 7.95 -5.90
C HIS A 16 -8.73 8.30 -6.83
N THR A 17 -9.45 7.31 -7.37
CA THR A 17 -10.51 7.49 -8.38
C THR A 17 -11.53 8.55 -7.96
N GLY A 18 -11.95 8.59 -6.69
CA GLY A 18 -12.93 9.56 -6.20
C GLY A 18 -12.46 11.00 -6.36
N PHE A 19 -11.22 11.29 -6.00
CA PHE A 19 -10.61 12.63 -6.11
C PHE A 19 -10.42 13.04 -7.56
N LEU A 20 -9.84 12.16 -8.39
CA LEU A 20 -9.59 12.42 -9.81
C LEU A 20 -10.90 12.59 -10.59
N LEU A 21 -11.93 11.84 -10.22
CA LEU A 21 -13.25 11.98 -10.82
C LEU A 21 -13.92 13.29 -10.39
N ALA A 22 -13.82 13.69 -9.14
CA ALA A 22 -14.36 14.94 -8.62
C ALA A 22 -13.72 16.15 -9.32
N GLU A 23 -12.40 16.12 -9.51
CA GLU A 23 -11.68 17.13 -10.27
C GLU A 23 -12.17 17.18 -11.73
N LYS A 24 -12.14 16.03 -12.42
CA LYS A 24 -12.51 15.92 -13.84
C LYS A 24 -13.97 16.29 -14.12
N ARG A 25 -14.86 16.04 -13.16
CA ARG A 25 -16.29 16.37 -13.28
C ARG A 25 -16.63 17.77 -12.79
N GLY A 26 -15.67 18.52 -12.24
CA GLY A 26 -15.88 19.88 -11.75
C GLY A 26 -16.60 19.97 -10.39
N TYR A 27 -16.73 18.87 -9.66
CA TYR A 27 -17.47 18.86 -8.38
C TYR A 27 -16.83 19.75 -7.31
N PHE A 28 -15.51 19.89 -7.32
CA PHE A 28 -14.84 20.85 -6.44
C PHE A 28 -15.22 22.29 -6.76
N ALA A 29 -15.22 22.64 -8.04
CA ALA A 29 -15.61 23.99 -8.49
C ALA A 29 -17.09 24.29 -8.19
N GLU A 30 -18.00 23.30 -8.37
CA GLU A 30 -19.40 23.41 -7.99
C GLU A 30 -19.57 23.66 -6.48
N ALA A 31 -18.69 23.06 -5.65
CA ALA A 31 -18.62 23.30 -4.20
C ALA A 31 -17.92 24.61 -3.82
N GLY A 32 -17.47 25.43 -4.80
CA GLY A 32 -16.75 26.68 -4.55
C GLY A 32 -15.30 26.49 -4.08
N LEU A 33 -14.70 25.32 -4.33
CA LEU A 33 -13.34 24.99 -3.96
C LEU A 33 -12.41 25.02 -5.18
N GLU A 34 -11.20 25.53 -5.00
CA GLU A 34 -10.08 25.35 -5.91
C GLU A 34 -9.16 24.29 -5.30
N VAL A 35 -9.19 23.08 -5.85
CA VAL A 35 -8.40 21.93 -5.34
C VAL A 35 -7.26 21.66 -6.32
N HIS A 36 -6.05 21.59 -5.79
CA HIS A 36 -4.88 21.07 -6.48
C HIS A 36 -4.57 19.68 -5.95
N ILE A 37 -4.53 18.68 -6.83
CA ILE A 37 -4.17 17.30 -6.49
C ILE A 37 -2.73 17.08 -6.93
N ASP A 38 -1.85 16.91 -5.96
CA ASP A 38 -0.46 16.57 -6.19
C ASP A 38 -0.31 15.05 -6.23
N GLY A 39 -0.06 14.52 -7.42
CA GLY A 39 0.16 13.10 -7.69
C GLY A 39 1.62 12.74 -7.86
N GLU A 40 2.56 13.65 -7.54
CA GLU A 40 3.97 13.30 -7.48
C GLU A 40 4.27 12.48 -6.22
N VAL A 41 5.16 11.50 -6.34
CA VAL A 41 5.55 10.67 -5.21
C VAL A 41 6.61 11.40 -4.40
N HIS A 42 6.18 12.00 -3.30
CA HIS A 42 7.08 12.69 -2.35
C HIS A 42 7.49 11.79 -1.17
N GLY A 43 6.93 10.61 -1.09
CA GLY A 43 7.04 9.70 0.04
C GLY A 43 5.72 9.55 0.78
N VAL A 44 5.53 8.42 1.40
CA VAL A 44 4.30 8.13 2.13
C VAL A 44 4.15 9.12 3.29
N MET A 45 3.05 9.89 3.28
CA MET A 45 2.77 10.95 4.26
C MET A 45 3.77 12.12 4.23
N ASP A 46 4.22 12.52 3.05
CA ASP A 46 4.86 13.82 2.91
C ASP A 46 3.82 14.94 3.07
N LEU A 47 3.99 15.75 4.11
CA LEU A 47 3.04 16.79 4.49
C LEU A 47 3.35 18.14 3.83
N HIS A 48 4.27 18.20 2.88
CA HIS A 48 4.78 19.45 2.29
C HIS A 48 3.66 20.33 1.72
N GLY A 49 3.23 21.32 2.50
CA GLY A 49 2.22 22.29 2.07
C GLY A 49 0.83 21.71 1.81
N ALA A 50 0.57 20.47 2.24
CA ALA A 50 -0.72 19.82 2.09
C ALA A 50 -1.74 20.34 3.11
N ASP A 51 -2.96 20.62 2.64
CA ASP A 51 -4.13 20.77 3.50
C ASP A 51 -4.72 19.41 3.85
N PHE A 52 -4.64 18.47 2.89
CA PHE A 52 -5.05 17.07 3.05
C PHE A 52 -3.98 16.14 2.47
N VAL A 53 -3.76 15.03 3.15
CA VAL A 53 -2.87 13.96 2.71
C VAL A 53 -3.66 12.66 2.69
N LEU A 54 -3.53 11.90 1.62
CA LEU A 54 -3.99 10.51 1.58
C LEU A 54 -2.85 9.62 2.09
N GLY A 55 -3.21 8.52 2.71
CA GLY A 55 -2.20 7.54 3.14
C GLY A 55 -2.79 6.41 3.96
N PRO A 56 -2.06 5.29 4.04
CA PRO A 56 -2.47 4.17 4.89
C PRO A 56 -2.52 4.58 6.37
N GLN A 57 -3.50 4.06 7.09
CA GLN A 57 -3.66 4.31 8.53
C GLN A 57 -2.35 4.05 9.31
N ILE A 58 -1.60 3.02 8.95
CA ILE A 58 -0.33 2.69 9.61
C ILE A 58 0.71 3.79 9.44
N SER A 59 0.77 4.45 8.29
CA SER A 59 1.67 5.58 8.04
C SER A 59 1.24 6.82 8.83
N MET A 60 -0.06 7.06 8.98
CA MET A 60 -0.60 8.09 9.86
C MET A 60 -0.16 7.85 11.31
N LEU A 61 -0.30 6.62 11.81
CA LEU A 61 0.11 6.25 13.16
C LEU A 61 1.63 6.40 13.36
N ASP A 62 2.45 6.05 12.38
CA ASP A 62 3.90 6.27 12.43
C ASP A 62 4.24 7.76 12.51
N CYS A 63 3.60 8.62 11.72
CA CYS A 63 3.76 10.07 11.79
C CYS A 63 3.36 10.62 13.16
N MET A 64 2.20 10.22 13.69
CA MET A 64 1.74 10.65 15.02
C MET A 64 2.68 10.18 16.12
N SER A 65 3.26 8.98 16.02
CA SER A 65 4.27 8.48 16.97
C SER A 65 5.53 9.32 17.03
N ARG A 66 5.80 10.08 15.98
CA ARG A 66 6.93 11.03 15.86
C ARG A 66 6.55 12.47 16.24
N GLY A 67 5.34 12.68 16.75
CA GLY A 67 4.85 13.96 17.21
C GLY A 67 4.21 14.84 16.13
N VAL A 68 3.90 14.28 14.96
CA VAL A 68 3.15 15.00 13.93
C VAL A 68 1.67 15.03 14.32
N GLU A 69 1.08 16.22 14.37
CA GLU A 69 -0.35 16.38 14.63
C GLU A 69 -1.15 16.14 13.34
N LEU A 70 -1.94 15.07 13.33
CA LEU A 70 -2.81 14.69 12.22
C LEU A 70 -4.21 14.42 12.73
N THR A 71 -5.20 14.69 11.86
CA THR A 71 -6.60 14.35 12.14
C THR A 71 -7.14 13.52 10.97
N GLY A 72 -7.60 12.30 11.24
CA GLY A 72 -8.32 11.50 10.25
C GLY A 72 -9.69 12.11 10.00
N VAL A 73 -9.97 12.51 8.78
CA VAL A 73 -11.23 13.17 8.37
C VAL A 73 -12.14 12.28 7.55
N ALA A 74 -11.56 11.28 6.87
CA ALA A 74 -12.32 10.32 6.06
C ALA A 74 -11.51 9.03 5.90
N VAL A 75 -12.21 7.95 5.56
CA VAL A 75 -11.65 6.65 5.22
C VAL A 75 -12.14 6.28 3.82
N LEU A 76 -11.23 5.99 2.90
CA LEU A 76 -11.55 5.62 1.52
C LEU A 76 -11.87 4.14 1.41
N THR A 77 -11.05 3.29 2.02
CA THR A 77 -11.26 1.84 2.08
C THR A 77 -11.58 1.44 3.52
N GLN A 78 -12.70 0.72 3.72
CA GLN A 78 -13.14 0.33 5.06
C GLN A 78 -12.51 -0.97 5.57
N ARG A 79 -11.81 -1.68 4.71
CA ARG A 79 -11.02 -2.87 5.02
C ARG A 79 -9.71 -2.82 4.25
N SER A 80 -8.66 -3.36 4.86
CA SER A 80 -7.38 -3.48 4.20
C SER A 80 -7.48 -4.46 3.02
N ASP A 81 -6.97 -4.02 1.88
CA ASP A 81 -6.73 -4.84 0.70
C ASP A 81 -5.23 -5.10 0.49
N SER A 82 -4.41 -4.74 1.48
CA SER A 82 -2.97 -4.97 1.43
C SER A 82 -2.60 -6.40 1.78
N GLY A 83 -1.58 -6.91 1.12
CA GLY A 83 -1.15 -8.27 1.32
C GLY A 83 0.12 -8.62 0.58
N ILE A 84 0.47 -9.89 0.63
CA ILE A 84 1.61 -10.45 -0.06
C ILE A 84 1.14 -11.19 -1.30
N VAL A 85 1.62 -10.78 -2.47
CA VAL A 85 1.40 -11.48 -3.74
C VAL A 85 2.63 -12.29 -4.13
N SER A 86 2.39 -13.43 -4.75
CA SER A 86 3.39 -14.29 -5.37
C SER A 86 2.80 -14.97 -6.60
N LEU A 87 3.64 -15.47 -7.50
CA LEU A 87 3.17 -16.34 -8.57
C LEU A 87 2.66 -17.65 -7.97
N LYS A 88 1.62 -18.23 -8.56
CA LYS A 88 0.99 -19.46 -8.07
C LYS A 88 1.98 -20.62 -7.97
N GLU A 89 2.88 -20.71 -8.94
CA GLU A 89 3.94 -21.73 -8.99
C GLU A 89 4.98 -21.61 -7.88
N SER A 90 5.11 -20.45 -7.22
CA SER A 90 6.03 -20.26 -6.09
C SER A 90 5.67 -21.11 -4.87
N GLY A 91 4.40 -21.51 -4.76
CA GLY A 91 3.87 -22.26 -3.63
C GLY A 91 3.71 -21.42 -2.34
N ILE A 92 3.88 -20.10 -2.41
CA ILE A 92 3.69 -19.20 -1.26
C ILE A 92 2.20 -18.96 -1.07
N THR A 93 1.58 -19.64 -0.10
CA THR A 93 0.14 -19.58 0.18
C THR A 93 -0.16 -19.16 1.62
N SER A 94 0.86 -18.98 2.45
CA SER A 94 0.75 -18.47 3.81
C SER A 94 2.04 -17.75 4.21
N PRO A 95 2.03 -16.90 5.26
CA PRO A 95 3.20 -16.10 5.64
C PRO A 95 4.47 -16.93 5.94
N ARG A 96 4.35 -18.09 6.55
CA ARG A 96 5.52 -18.96 6.84
C ARG A 96 6.22 -19.47 5.59
N HIS A 97 5.53 -19.53 4.44
CA HIS A 97 6.14 -19.97 3.19
C HIS A 97 7.09 -18.92 2.58
N LEU A 98 7.21 -17.74 3.22
CA LEU A 98 8.24 -16.75 2.89
C LEU A 98 9.64 -17.16 3.37
N GLU A 99 9.79 -18.16 4.26
CA GLU A 99 11.10 -18.67 4.66
C GLU A 99 11.91 -19.13 3.45
N GLY A 100 13.14 -18.60 3.33
CA GLY A 100 14.04 -18.87 2.20
C GLY A 100 13.59 -18.29 0.86
N LYS A 101 12.61 -17.37 0.86
CA LYS A 101 12.12 -16.68 -0.32
C LYS A 101 12.54 -15.22 -0.32
N ARG A 102 12.69 -14.66 -1.53
CA ARG A 102 13.01 -13.25 -1.76
C ARG A 102 11.74 -12.44 -1.68
N LEU A 103 11.68 -11.52 -0.72
CA LEU A 103 10.57 -10.58 -0.53
C LEU A 103 11.05 -9.16 -0.77
N THR A 104 10.46 -8.45 -1.73
CA THR A 104 10.77 -7.03 -1.94
C THR A 104 10.12 -6.16 -0.89
N HIS A 105 10.78 -5.05 -0.58
CA HIS A 105 10.29 -4.03 0.35
C HIS A 105 10.86 -2.65 0.01
N TRP A 106 10.05 -1.60 0.23
CA TRP A 106 10.47 -0.20 0.08
C TRP A 106 10.87 0.44 1.43
N ALA A 107 11.12 -0.40 2.43
CA ALA A 107 11.69 -0.07 3.73
C ALA A 107 10.96 0.96 4.64
N PRO A 108 9.63 1.04 4.71
CA PRO A 108 9.03 1.77 5.80
C PRO A 108 9.30 1.02 7.12
N ARG A 109 9.50 1.78 8.20
CA ARG A 109 9.85 1.22 9.52
C ARG A 109 8.89 0.14 10.00
N TRP A 110 7.60 0.31 9.73
CA TRP A 110 6.54 -0.61 10.15
C TRP A 110 6.49 -1.92 9.34
N PHE A 111 7.02 -1.95 8.12
CA PHE A 111 6.98 -3.11 7.24
C PHE A 111 7.53 -4.39 7.91
N HIS A 112 8.72 -4.28 8.48
CA HIS A 112 9.37 -5.41 9.14
C HIS A 112 8.57 -5.92 10.34
N GLY A 113 7.92 -5.03 11.08
CA GLY A 113 7.05 -5.38 12.19
C GLY A 113 5.83 -6.18 11.74
N VAL A 114 5.14 -5.69 10.71
CA VAL A 114 3.92 -6.34 10.20
C VAL A 114 4.22 -7.70 9.57
N ILE A 115 5.19 -7.76 8.66
CA ILE A 115 5.54 -9.04 7.99
C ILE A 115 6.17 -10.02 8.97
N GLY A 116 7.05 -9.55 9.85
CA GLY A 116 7.67 -10.40 10.87
C GLY A 116 6.65 -11.02 11.80
N GLU A 117 5.66 -10.25 12.21
CA GLU A 117 4.58 -10.76 13.06
C GLU A 117 3.64 -11.71 12.30
N ALA A 118 3.30 -11.42 11.04
CA ALA A 118 2.51 -12.31 10.21
C ALA A 118 3.19 -13.69 10.03
N VAL A 119 4.50 -13.71 9.76
CA VAL A 119 5.29 -14.94 9.64
C VAL A 119 5.32 -15.70 10.98
N ARG A 120 5.52 -14.98 12.09
CA ARG A 120 5.55 -15.58 13.44
C ARG A 120 4.21 -16.19 13.83
N LEU A 121 3.10 -15.51 13.57
CA LEU A 121 1.75 -16.00 13.86
C LEU A 121 1.41 -17.28 13.09
N ASP A 122 1.95 -17.41 11.88
CA ASP A 122 1.81 -18.62 11.06
C ASP A 122 2.87 -19.71 11.41
N GLY A 123 3.67 -19.51 12.45
CA GLY A 123 4.66 -20.46 12.95
C GLY A 123 5.97 -20.49 12.15
N GLY A 124 6.25 -19.46 11.36
CA GLY A 124 7.49 -19.29 10.61
C GLY A 124 8.55 -18.45 11.33
N ASP A 125 9.73 -18.38 10.71
CA ASP A 125 10.89 -17.61 11.17
C ASP A 125 11.21 -16.51 10.16
N TYR A 126 10.86 -15.25 10.49
CA TYR A 126 11.12 -14.09 9.66
C TYR A 126 12.61 -13.86 9.36
N GLY A 127 13.50 -14.30 10.26
CA GLY A 127 14.96 -14.21 10.07
C GLY A 127 15.47 -15.00 8.86
N LYS A 128 14.66 -15.91 8.32
CA LYS A 128 14.98 -16.70 7.14
C LYS A 128 14.44 -16.10 5.83
N VAL A 129 13.67 -15.01 5.90
CA VAL A 129 13.17 -14.31 4.70
C VAL A 129 14.29 -13.49 4.10
N GLU A 130 14.54 -13.66 2.80
CA GLU A 130 15.51 -12.86 2.07
C GLU A 130 14.88 -11.54 1.64
N LEU A 131 15.31 -10.44 2.26
CA LEU A 131 14.75 -9.12 1.99
C LEU A 131 15.49 -8.45 0.84
N VAL A 132 14.75 -8.03 -0.19
CA VAL A 132 15.27 -7.34 -1.36
C VAL A 132 14.79 -5.89 -1.34
N PRO A 133 15.67 -4.90 -1.03
CA PRO A 133 15.31 -3.49 -1.03
C PRO A 133 14.98 -3.00 -2.44
N MET A 134 13.70 -2.90 -2.76
CA MET A 134 13.23 -2.48 -4.09
C MET A 134 11.77 -2.07 -3.99
N ASP A 135 11.40 -0.98 -4.63
CA ASP A 135 10.00 -0.62 -4.84
C ASP A 135 9.30 -1.62 -5.75
N VAL A 136 7.97 -1.66 -5.68
CA VAL A 136 7.15 -2.58 -6.49
C VAL A 136 7.45 -2.42 -7.98
N GLY A 137 7.57 -1.17 -8.46
CA GLY A 137 7.94 -0.85 -9.84
C GLY A 137 7.09 -1.60 -10.88
N ASP A 138 7.73 -2.18 -11.89
CA ASP A 138 7.09 -3.06 -12.86
C ASP A 138 6.94 -4.47 -12.26
N ILE A 139 5.81 -4.70 -11.59
CA ILE A 139 5.54 -5.98 -10.90
C ILE A 139 5.46 -7.16 -11.89
N VAL A 140 4.99 -6.94 -13.11
CA VAL A 140 4.86 -7.99 -14.12
C VAL A 140 6.24 -8.52 -14.55
N ALA A 141 7.24 -7.64 -14.61
CA ALA A 141 8.60 -8.01 -14.97
C ALA A 141 9.41 -8.56 -13.78
N THR A 142 9.13 -8.10 -12.56
CA THR A 142 9.99 -8.37 -11.39
C THR A 142 9.54 -9.56 -10.56
N LEU A 143 8.22 -9.82 -10.46
CA LEU A 143 7.70 -10.95 -9.70
C LEU A 143 8.04 -12.28 -10.38
N GLY A 144 8.65 -13.19 -9.63
CA GLY A 144 9.15 -14.47 -10.11
C GLY A 144 10.56 -14.43 -10.72
N THR A 145 11.11 -13.24 -10.96
CA THR A 145 12.48 -13.06 -11.49
C THR A 145 13.43 -12.45 -10.46
N VAL A 146 13.13 -11.25 -10.00
CA VAL A 146 13.90 -10.53 -8.97
C VAL A 146 13.46 -10.96 -7.57
N ALA A 147 12.16 -11.11 -7.35
CA ALA A 147 11.58 -11.53 -6.09
C ALA A 147 10.57 -12.65 -6.27
N ASP A 148 10.38 -13.44 -5.22
CA ASP A 148 9.40 -14.52 -5.18
C ASP A 148 8.06 -14.02 -4.65
N ALA A 149 8.08 -12.93 -3.88
CA ALA A 149 6.90 -12.28 -3.32
C ALA A 149 7.15 -10.77 -3.15
N THR A 150 6.05 -10.01 -3.07
CA THR A 150 6.08 -8.58 -2.75
C THR A 150 4.81 -8.16 -2.01
N TRP A 151 4.89 -7.06 -1.23
CA TRP A 151 3.71 -6.42 -0.66
C TRP A 151 3.02 -5.56 -1.71
N VAL A 152 1.70 -5.68 -1.81
CA VAL A 152 0.87 -4.99 -2.79
C VAL A 152 -0.50 -4.62 -2.21
N TYR A 153 -1.25 -3.86 -2.99
CA TYR A 153 -2.67 -3.63 -2.78
C TYR A 153 -3.49 -4.41 -3.83
N ALA A 154 -4.44 -5.21 -3.39
CA ALA A 154 -5.16 -6.15 -4.24
C ALA A 154 -5.91 -5.47 -5.40
N ASN A 155 -6.43 -4.27 -5.16
CA ASN A 155 -7.20 -3.50 -6.13
C ASN A 155 -6.33 -2.83 -7.23
N TRP A 156 -5.02 -2.98 -7.17
CA TRP A 156 -4.08 -2.42 -8.14
C TRP A 156 -3.14 -3.49 -8.72
N GLU A 157 -2.07 -3.85 -8.01
CA GLU A 157 -1.02 -4.72 -8.55
C GLU A 157 -1.51 -6.14 -8.83
N ASN A 158 -2.46 -6.68 -8.04
CA ASN A 158 -3.06 -7.97 -8.36
C ASN A 158 -3.82 -7.94 -9.68
N GLU A 159 -4.59 -6.85 -9.91
CA GLU A 159 -5.34 -6.68 -11.16
C GLU A 159 -4.38 -6.52 -12.36
N GLU A 160 -3.24 -5.83 -12.18
CA GLU A 160 -2.20 -5.71 -13.20
C GLU A 160 -1.61 -7.08 -13.57
N LEU A 161 -1.28 -7.90 -12.57
CA LEU A 161 -0.77 -9.25 -12.79
C LEU A 161 -1.79 -10.15 -13.49
N ILE A 162 -3.05 -10.11 -13.07
CA ILE A 162 -4.15 -10.88 -13.66
C ILE A 162 -4.37 -10.44 -15.11
N ALA A 163 -4.38 -9.14 -15.38
CA ALA A 163 -4.51 -8.60 -16.74
C ALA A 163 -3.33 -9.00 -17.66
N ALA A 164 -2.13 -9.19 -17.07
CA ALA A 164 -0.96 -9.73 -17.77
C ALA A 164 -0.98 -11.26 -17.92
N GLY A 165 -2.08 -11.93 -17.53
CA GLY A 165 -2.24 -13.38 -17.66
C GLY A 165 -1.46 -14.20 -16.62
N LYS A 166 -1.04 -13.59 -15.51
CA LYS A 166 -0.34 -14.29 -14.44
C LYS A 166 -1.34 -14.99 -13.50
N GLU A 167 -1.04 -16.22 -13.11
CA GLU A 167 -1.72 -16.87 -12.00
C GLU A 167 -1.00 -16.55 -10.70
N ILE A 168 -1.73 -16.04 -9.72
CA ILE A 168 -1.17 -15.53 -8.46
C ILE A 168 -1.73 -16.24 -7.24
N ASN A 169 -0.97 -16.23 -6.15
CA ASN A 169 -1.46 -16.39 -4.78
C ASN A 169 -1.44 -15.00 -4.12
N PHE A 170 -2.48 -14.68 -3.39
CA PHE A 170 -2.54 -13.48 -2.59
C PHE A 170 -2.88 -13.82 -1.15
N ILE A 171 -2.06 -13.36 -0.22
CA ILE A 171 -2.25 -13.50 1.22
C ILE A 171 -2.69 -12.14 1.73
N ASN A 172 -3.99 -11.95 1.97
CA ASN A 172 -4.49 -10.75 2.62
C ASN A 172 -4.01 -10.73 4.07
N LEU A 173 -3.30 -9.70 4.48
CA LEU A 173 -2.77 -9.61 5.85
C LEU A 173 -3.87 -9.51 6.90
N ALA A 174 -5.00 -8.88 6.59
CA ALA A 174 -6.15 -8.81 7.49
C ALA A 174 -6.79 -10.19 7.78
N ASP A 175 -6.58 -11.18 6.90
CA ASP A 175 -7.04 -12.54 7.13
C ASP A 175 -6.05 -13.34 8.01
N VAL A 176 -4.80 -12.87 8.13
CA VAL A 176 -3.80 -13.45 9.04
C VAL A 176 -4.05 -13.03 10.47
N ASP A 177 -4.26 -11.73 10.69
CA ASP A 177 -4.66 -11.17 11.99
C ASP A 177 -5.46 -9.88 11.78
N PRO A 178 -6.60 -9.71 12.48
CA PRO A 178 -7.40 -8.48 12.41
C PRO A 178 -6.64 -7.19 12.76
N LEU A 179 -5.51 -7.29 13.48
CA LEU A 179 -4.64 -6.13 13.76
C LEU A 179 -3.97 -5.58 12.50
N PHE A 180 -3.95 -6.35 11.41
CA PHE A 180 -3.41 -5.91 10.10
C PHE A 180 -4.48 -5.36 9.16
N ASP A 181 -5.72 -5.21 9.63
CA ASP A 181 -6.81 -4.58 8.86
C ASP A 181 -6.67 -3.05 8.91
N PHE A 182 -5.65 -2.54 8.22
CA PHE A 182 -5.38 -1.11 8.12
C PHE A 182 -6.26 -0.47 7.05
N CYS A 183 -7.07 0.51 7.45
CA CYS A 183 -7.83 1.34 6.52
C CYS A 183 -6.91 2.28 5.71
N ALA A 184 -7.37 2.74 4.56
CA ALA A 184 -6.75 3.79 3.75
C ALA A 184 -7.76 4.89 3.38
#